data_4d5b75267519fbf9b069ed6e3bd2359d
#
_entry.id   4d5b75267519fbf9b069ed6e3bd2359d
#
_cell.length_a   1.000
_cell.length_b   1.000
_cell.length_c   1.000
_cell.angle_alpha   90.00
_cell.angle_beta   90.00
_cell.angle_gamma   90.00
#
_symmetry.space_group_name_H-M   'P 1'
#
loop_
_entity.id
_entity.type
_entity.pdbx_description
1 polymer ?
#
loop_
_entity_poly.entity_id
_entity_poly.type
_entity_poly.pdbx_seq_one_letter_code
_entity_poly.pdbx_strand_id
1 'polypeptide(L)'
;MHLKNLRNASVFNGICLSGGGENLLMVSNDVDYGFGGTDETFTINGKQYRGCLRFAVNGTVMTAVNVVDLEEYLYGVIPAEMPASYSEGALKAQTLAARTYAMTKLSAHKSSGYELCDTTNCQVYKGYSGENAKTNQVVDDTEGEIICYNGTPIEAVFSA
;
A
#
# COMPACT_ATOMS: atom_id res chain seq x y z
N MET A 1 -7.19 26.92 -4.05
CA MET A 1 -5.75 26.65 -4.21
C MET A 1 -5.55 25.97 -5.56
N HIS A 2 -4.82 26.57 -6.50
CA HIS A 2 -4.77 26.10 -7.88
C HIS A 2 -3.69 25.02 -8.02
N LEU A 3 -4.09 23.81 -8.35
CA LEU A 3 -3.23 22.63 -8.46
C LEU A 3 -2.23 22.62 -9.63
N LYS A 4 -2.02 23.75 -10.30
CA LYS A 4 -1.07 23.85 -11.43
C LYS A 4 0.39 23.53 -11.08
N ASN A 5 0.76 23.42 -9.81
CA ASN A 5 2.14 23.14 -9.38
C ASN A 5 2.41 21.67 -9.06
N LEU A 6 1.44 20.76 -9.22
CA LEU A 6 1.65 19.31 -9.02
C LEU A 6 2.60 18.67 -10.04
N ARG A 7 2.96 19.36 -11.12
CA ARG A 7 3.92 18.85 -12.11
C ARG A 7 5.33 18.61 -11.55
N ASN A 8 5.64 19.16 -10.36
CA ASN A 8 6.92 19.00 -9.68
C ASN A 8 6.81 18.31 -8.31
N ALA A 9 5.63 17.87 -7.90
CA ALA A 9 5.48 16.95 -6.77
C ALA A 9 5.96 15.57 -7.21
N SER A 10 7.27 15.44 -7.39
CA SER A 10 7.90 14.16 -7.45
C SER A 10 7.80 13.57 -6.07
N VAL A 11 6.94 12.66 -5.84
CA VAL A 11 7.13 11.62 -4.85
C VAL A 11 5.81 11.17 -4.27
N PHE A 12 5.31 10.13 -4.83
CA PHE A 12 4.41 9.20 -4.18
C PHE A 12 5.26 8.43 -3.16
N ASN A 13 5.13 8.74 -1.88
CA ASN A 13 6.02 8.20 -0.85
C ASN A 13 5.29 7.58 0.33
N GLY A 14 3.97 7.54 0.33
CA GLY A 14 3.26 7.09 1.51
C GLY A 14 2.06 6.19 1.18
N ILE A 15 1.86 5.19 2.03
CA ILE A 15 0.74 4.28 2.01
C ILE A 15 0.05 4.39 3.36
N CYS A 16 -1.26 4.56 3.34
CA CYS A 16 -2.10 4.52 4.51
C CYS A 16 -3.05 3.32 4.39
N LEU A 17 -3.07 2.47 5.39
CA LEU A 17 -4.02 1.35 5.44
C LEU A 17 -5.36 1.87 5.96
N SER A 18 -6.43 1.62 5.22
CA SER A 18 -7.77 2.07 5.56
C SER A 18 -8.30 1.35 6.81
N GLY A 19 -8.56 2.09 7.87
CA GLY A 19 -9.09 1.55 9.13
C GLY A 19 -9.72 2.58 10.07
N GLY A 20 -9.84 3.84 9.67
CA GLY A 20 -10.44 4.88 10.52
C GLY A 20 -10.66 6.17 9.75
N GLY A 21 -11.93 6.58 9.72
CA GLY A 21 -12.35 7.76 8.97
C GLY A 21 -11.61 9.02 9.40
N GLU A 22 -10.90 9.63 8.47
CA GLU A 22 -10.53 11.04 8.53
C GLU A 22 -10.49 11.66 7.13
N ASN A 23 -10.90 12.91 7.09
CA ASN A 23 -11.09 13.85 6.01
C ASN A 23 -10.29 13.58 4.73
N LEU A 24 -10.95 12.95 3.79
CA LEU A 24 -10.49 12.83 2.41
C LEU A 24 -10.62 14.20 1.75
N LEU A 25 -9.52 14.89 1.49
CA LEU A 25 -9.52 16.05 0.61
C LEU A 25 -9.54 15.55 -0.84
N MET A 26 -10.74 15.51 -1.41
CA MET A 26 -10.96 15.22 -2.81
C MET A 26 -10.53 16.39 -3.68
N VAL A 27 -9.58 16.18 -4.52
CA VAL A 27 -9.21 17.16 -5.52
C VAL A 27 -9.57 16.61 -6.88
N SER A 28 -10.71 17.05 -7.40
CA SER A 28 -11.12 16.79 -8.76
C SER A 28 -10.45 17.75 -9.71
N ASN A 29 -9.78 17.27 -10.71
CA ASN A 29 -9.74 17.63 -12.12
C ASN A 29 -8.55 16.93 -12.76
N ASP A 30 -8.81 16.10 -13.75
CA ASP A 30 -7.86 15.34 -14.58
C ASP A 30 -7.20 14.10 -13.96
N VAL A 31 -7.79 13.55 -12.91
CA VAL A 31 -7.48 12.20 -12.45
C VAL A 31 -8.80 11.46 -12.28
N ASP A 32 -8.96 10.31 -12.90
CA ASP A 32 -10.11 9.44 -12.69
C ASP A 32 -10.10 8.97 -11.24
N TYR A 33 -11.06 9.48 -10.46
CA TYR A 33 -11.28 9.06 -9.07
C TYR A 33 -12.40 8.02 -9.06
N GLY A 34 -12.04 6.79 -8.88
CA GLY A 34 -12.99 5.77 -8.49
C GLY A 34 -13.25 5.85 -6.98
N PHE A 35 -14.50 6.04 -6.60
CA PHE A 35 -14.98 5.81 -5.26
C PHE A 35 -15.77 4.51 -5.20
N GLY A 36 -15.35 3.60 -4.35
CA GLY A 36 -16.27 2.64 -3.74
C GLY A 36 -16.56 1.35 -4.49
N GLY A 37 -15.59 0.72 -5.11
CA GLY A 37 -15.71 -0.66 -5.57
C GLY A 37 -14.36 -1.37 -5.48
N THR A 38 -14.36 -2.67 -5.28
CA THR A 38 -13.16 -3.50 -5.18
C THR A 38 -12.26 -3.51 -6.42
N ASP A 39 -12.67 -2.83 -7.51
CA ASP A 39 -11.95 -2.79 -8.79
C ASP A 39 -11.57 -1.38 -9.24
N GLU A 40 -11.83 -0.34 -8.42
CA GLU A 40 -11.53 1.04 -8.82
C GLU A 40 -10.05 1.36 -8.60
N THR A 41 -9.43 1.89 -9.64
CA THR A 41 -8.02 2.28 -9.64
C THR A 41 -7.87 3.75 -10.02
N PHE A 42 -6.82 4.39 -9.53
CA PHE A 42 -6.41 5.73 -9.98
C PHE A 42 -4.99 5.70 -10.53
N THR A 43 -4.62 6.71 -11.29
CA THR A 43 -3.31 6.79 -11.94
C THR A 43 -2.53 8.01 -11.45
N ILE A 44 -1.27 7.79 -11.01
CA ILE A 44 -0.30 8.85 -10.73
C ILE A 44 1.00 8.55 -11.48
N ASN A 45 1.50 9.53 -12.21
CA ASN A 45 2.75 9.42 -12.97
C ASN A 45 2.80 8.17 -13.87
N GLY A 46 1.65 7.80 -14.47
CA GLY A 46 1.54 6.65 -15.35
C GLY A 46 1.49 5.28 -14.67
N LYS A 47 1.43 5.24 -13.33
CA LYS A 47 1.24 4.01 -12.56
C LYS A 47 -0.15 3.95 -11.97
N GLN A 48 -0.79 2.80 -12.03
CA GLN A 48 -2.11 2.56 -11.46
C GLN A 48 -1.99 2.03 -10.02
N TYR A 49 -2.97 2.44 -9.20
CA TYR A 49 -3.07 2.07 -7.79
C TYR A 49 -4.53 1.79 -7.43
N ARG A 50 -4.75 0.85 -6.51
CA ARG A 50 -6.06 0.61 -5.89
C ARG A 50 -6.35 1.62 -4.79
N GLY A 51 -7.61 1.70 -4.37
CA GLY A 51 -8.03 2.57 -3.27
C GLY A 51 -8.14 4.03 -3.69
N CYS A 52 -7.72 4.95 -2.84
CA CYS A 52 -7.86 6.37 -3.11
C CYS A 52 -6.61 7.18 -2.76
N LEU A 53 -6.54 8.40 -3.29
CA LEU A 53 -5.44 9.31 -3.11
C LEU A 53 -5.77 10.34 -2.03
N ARG A 54 -4.88 10.47 -1.06
CA ARG A 54 -4.89 11.52 -0.05
C ARG A 54 -3.63 12.35 -0.15
N PHE A 55 -3.75 13.66 0.11
CA PHE A 55 -2.59 14.53 0.24
C PHE A 55 -2.34 14.87 1.71
N ALA A 56 -1.15 14.58 2.20
CA ALA A 56 -0.66 15.04 3.50
C ALA A 56 0.20 16.29 3.30
N VAL A 57 -0.08 17.34 4.07
CA VAL A 57 0.66 18.60 3.99
C VAL A 57 1.41 18.83 5.29
N ASN A 58 2.73 19.01 5.20
CA ASN A 58 3.58 19.36 6.33
C ASN A 58 4.44 20.58 5.95
N GLY A 59 4.08 21.74 6.50
CA GLY A 59 4.70 23.01 6.13
C GLY A 59 4.51 23.31 4.64
N THR A 60 5.60 23.34 3.88
CA THR A 60 5.60 23.60 2.42
C THR A 60 5.67 22.31 1.59
N VAL A 61 5.76 21.16 2.23
CA VAL A 61 5.86 19.86 1.57
C VAL A 61 4.47 19.20 1.50
N MET A 62 4.10 18.76 0.30
CA MET A 62 2.89 17.98 0.06
C MET A 62 3.29 16.57 -0.36
N THR A 63 2.79 15.60 0.38
CA THR A 63 3.03 14.16 0.13
C THR A 63 1.75 13.54 -0.41
N ALA A 64 1.84 12.84 -1.54
CA ALA A 64 0.76 12.02 -2.05
C ALA A 64 0.77 10.68 -1.29
N VAL A 65 -0.39 10.28 -0.76
CA VAL A 65 -0.56 9.07 0.04
C VAL A 65 -1.64 8.21 -0.57
N ASN A 66 -1.31 6.96 -0.89
CA ASN A 66 -2.30 5.96 -1.31
C ASN A 66 -3.01 5.41 -0.07
N VAL A 67 -4.32 5.58 0.01
CA VAL A 67 -5.16 4.95 1.03
C VAL A 67 -5.78 3.71 0.42
N VAL A 68 -5.41 2.55 0.93
CA VAL A 68 -5.74 1.25 0.34
C VAL A 68 -6.05 0.23 1.43
N ASP A 69 -6.88 -0.76 1.13
CA ASP A 69 -7.11 -1.90 2.01
C ASP A 69 -5.82 -2.74 2.18
N LEU A 70 -5.68 -3.42 3.32
CA LEU A 70 -4.48 -4.21 3.62
C LEU A 70 -4.26 -5.34 2.62
N GLU A 71 -5.31 -6.06 2.24
CA GLU A 71 -5.19 -7.18 1.30
C GLU A 71 -4.87 -6.65 -0.11
N GLU A 72 -5.53 -5.58 -0.55
CA GLU A 72 -5.22 -4.91 -1.82
C GLU A 72 -3.80 -4.32 -1.86
N TYR A 73 -3.29 -3.82 -0.73
CA TYR A 73 -1.90 -3.41 -0.59
C TYR A 73 -0.95 -4.59 -0.83
N LEU A 74 -1.25 -5.75 -0.25
CA LEU A 74 -0.43 -6.95 -0.41
C LEU A 74 -0.39 -7.47 -1.86
N TYR A 75 -1.43 -7.25 -2.67
CA TYR A 75 -1.37 -7.58 -4.10
C TYR A 75 -0.21 -6.86 -4.83
N GLY A 76 0.09 -5.63 -4.43
CA GLY A 76 1.20 -4.85 -5.00
C GLY A 76 2.56 -5.09 -4.32
N VAL A 77 2.57 -5.69 -3.12
CA VAL A 77 3.79 -5.99 -2.35
C VAL A 77 4.34 -7.37 -2.71
N ILE A 78 3.51 -8.42 -2.66
CA ILE A 78 4.00 -9.80 -2.78
C ILE A 78 4.78 -10.04 -4.06
N PRO A 79 4.30 -9.68 -5.26
CA PRO A 79 5.08 -9.88 -6.49
C PRO A 79 6.31 -8.97 -6.61
N ALA A 80 6.38 -7.91 -5.80
CA ALA A 80 7.55 -7.03 -5.75
C ALA A 80 8.67 -7.59 -4.87
N GLU A 81 8.32 -8.35 -3.84
CA GLU A 81 9.25 -8.93 -2.87
C GLU A 81 9.63 -10.38 -3.23
N MET A 82 8.73 -11.15 -3.88
CA MET A 82 8.99 -12.54 -4.25
C MET A 82 8.42 -12.84 -5.65
N PRO A 83 9.23 -13.37 -6.58
CA PRO A 83 8.76 -13.75 -7.90
C PRO A 83 7.60 -14.74 -7.87
N ALA A 84 6.56 -14.52 -8.68
CA ALA A 84 5.38 -15.39 -8.76
C ALA A 84 5.69 -16.83 -9.23
N SER A 85 6.91 -17.10 -9.72
CA SER A 85 7.36 -18.45 -10.10
C SER A 85 7.68 -19.34 -8.91
N TYR A 86 7.82 -18.79 -7.71
CA TYR A 86 8.05 -19.59 -6.49
C TYR A 86 6.89 -20.52 -6.18
N SER A 87 7.12 -21.50 -5.30
CA SER A 87 6.08 -22.42 -4.87
C SER A 87 4.98 -21.68 -4.11
N GLU A 88 3.76 -22.20 -4.18
CA GLU A 88 2.61 -21.62 -3.47
C GLU A 88 2.86 -21.50 -1.96
N GLY A 89 3.46 -22.53 -1.35
CA GLY A 89 3.81 -22.51 0.07
C GLY A 89 4.80 -21.40 0.42
N ALA A 90 5.79 -21.11 -0.45
CA ALA A 90 6.72 -20.00 -0.23
C ALA A 90 6.01 -18.64 -0.36
N LEU A 91 5.12 -18.50 -1.36
CA LEU A 91 4.34 -17.29 -1.54
C LEU A 91 3.38 -17.06 -0.36
N LYS A 92 2.72 -18.10 0.15
CA LYS A 92 1.87 -18.02 1.37
C LYS A 92 2.69 -17.58 2.58
N ALA A 93 3.86 -18.18 2.81
CA ALA A 93 4.74 -17.78 3.91
C ALA A 93 5.17 -16.31 3.81
N GLN A 94 5.55 -15.86 2.61
CA GLN A 94 5.88 -14.46 2.34
C GLN A 94 4.69 -13.53 2.61
N THR A 95 3.48 -13.94 2.22
CA THR A 95 2.26 -13.15 2.42
C THR A 95 1.95 -12.99 3.90
N LEU A 96 2.03 -14.06 4.69
CA LEU A 96 1.84 -13.99 6.15
C LEU A 96 2.88 -13.07 6.81
N ALA A 97 4.13 -13.17 6.39
CA ALA A 97 5.20 -12.31 6.91
C ALA A 97 4.95 -10.83 6.55
N ALA A 98 4.65 -10.54 5.29
CA ALA A 98 4.40 -9.19 4.81
C ALA A 98 3.17 -8.54 5.47
N ARG A 99 2.08 -9.31 5.62
CA ARG A 99 0.86 -8.86 6.31
C ARG A 99 1.14 -8.54 7.77
N THR A 100 1.82 -9.43 8.48
CA THR A 100 2.16 -9.24 9.89
C THR A 100 3.08 -8.04 10.07
N TYR A 101 4.09 -7.88 9.21
CA TYR A 101 4.96 -6.73 9.21
C TYR A 101 4.19 -5.42 9.02
N ALA A 102 3.33 -5.34 8.01
CA ALA A 102 2.53 -4.14 7.74
C ALA A 102 1.70 -3.74 8.96
N MET A 103 0.99 -4.70 9.58
CA MET A 103 0.18 -4.45 10.78
C MET A 103 1.00 -3.97 11.98
N THR A 104 2.23 -4.43 12.14
CA THR A 104 3.08 -4.03 13.27
C THR A 104 3.80 -2.70 13.05
N LYS A 105 3.84 -2.18 11.82
CA LYS A 105 4.56 -0.95 11.43
C LYS A 105 3.66 0.25 11.14
N LEU A 106 2.37 0.21 11.51
CA LEU A 106 1.38 1.28 11.24
C LEU A 106 1.77 2.67 11.79
N SER A 107 2.74 2.76 12.65
CA SER A 107 3.24 4.04 13.21
C SER A 107 4.59 4.49 12.66
N ALA A 108 5.20 3.73 11.75
CA ALA A 108 6.58 3.96 11.31
C ALA A 108 6.82 5.37 10.73
N HIS A 109 5.85 5.90 9.99
CA HIS A 109 5.93 7.22 9.35
C HIS A 109 4.80 8.17 9.77
N LYS A 110 4.19 7.96 10.94
CA LYS A 110 3.05 8.75 11.42
C LYS A 110 3.32 10.26 11.44
N SER A 111 4.52 10.69 11.80
CA SER A 111 4.92 12.10 11.78
C SER A 111 4.94 12.71 10.38
N SER A 112 5.05 11.90 9.35
CA SER A 112 5.02 12.32 7.94
C SER A 112 3.62 12.25 7.31
N GLY A 113 2.61 11.80 8.09
CA GLY A 113 1.22 11.74 7.66
C GLY A 113 0.84 10.47 6.90
N TYR A 114 1.63 9.40 6.97
CA TYR A 114 1.35 8.09 6.40
C TYR A 114 1.90 6.97 7.30
N GLU A 115 1.62 5.72 7.00
CA GLU A 115 1.98 4.57 7.83
C GLU A 115 3.22 3.84 7.32
N LEU A 116 3.27 3.55 6.03
CA LEU A 116 4.35 2.80 5.38
C LEU A 116 4.88 3.58 4.17
N CYS A 117 6.16 3.44 3.85
CA CYS A 117 6.69 3.89 2.56
C CYS A 117 6.68 2.74 1.55
N ASP A 118 6.72 3.09 0.26
CA ASP A 118 6.66 2.17 -0.88
C ASP A 118 8.03 1.62 -1.30
N THR A 119 9.04 1.74 -0.43
CA THR A 119 10.43 1.39 -0.70
C THR A 119 10.91 0.26 0.21
N THR A 120 12.15 -0.19 -0.01
CA THR A 120 12.83 -1.21 0.81
C THR A 120 12.98 -0.83 2.29
N ASN A 121 12.73 0.43 2.68
CA ASN A 121 12.73 0.82 4.10
C ASN A 121 11.54 0.23 4.87
N CYS A 122 10.41 0.01 4.19
CA CYS A 122 9.26 -0.72 4.71
C CYS A 122 9.04 -1.98 3.89
N GLN A 123 8.31 -1.88 2.79
CA GLN A 123 8.04 -2.95 1.84
C GLN A 123 7.94 -2.35 0.44
N VAL A 124 8.53 -2.99 -0.56
CA VAL A 124 8.41 -2.50 -1.93
C VAL A 124 6.97 -2.68 -2.41
N TYR A 125 6.33 -1.56 -2.73
CA TYR A 125 4.95 -1.54 -3.23
C TYR A 125 4.91 -0.95 -4.65
N LYS A 126 4.38 -1.73 -5.59
CA LYS A 126 4.33 -1.33 -7.01
C LYS A 126 2.93 -0.94 -7.50
N GLY A 127 1.95 -0.94 -6.59
CA GLY A 127 0.55 -0.66 -6.93
C GLY A 127 -0.06 -1.71 -7.85
N TYR A 128 -1.23 -1.38 -8.43
CA TYR A 128 -1.98 -2.25 -9.33
C TYR A 128 -1.17 -2.72 -10.54
N SER A 129 -0.34 -1.84 -11.11
CA SER A 129 0.50 -2.18 -12.26
C SER A 129 1.54 -3.27 -11.96
N GLY A 130 1.82 -3.54 -10.69
CA GLY A 130 2.78 -4.56 -10.24
C GLY A 130 2.14 -5.90 -9.89
N GLU A 131 0.82 -6.01 -9.88
CA GLU A 131 0.08 -7.20 -9.45
C GLU A 131 0.28 -8.41 -10.36
N ASN A 132 0.09 -9.59 -9.79
CA ASN A 132 0.12 -10.85 -10.52
C ASN A 132 -1.02 -11.77 -10.00
N ALA A 133 -1.80 -12.34 -10.90
CA ALA A 133 -2.98 -13.13 -10.55
C ALA A 133 -2.67 -14.32 -9.59
N LYS A 134 -1.51 -14.97 -9.73
CA LYS A 134 -1.12 -16.07 -8.84
C LYS A 134 -0.82 -15.57 -7.42
N THR A 135 -0.14 -14.44 -7.29
CA THR A 135 0.16 -13.86 -5.96
C THR A 135 -1.08 -13.25 -5.33
N ASN A 136 -1.99 -12.66 -6.12
CA ASN A 136 -3.29 -12.18 -5.63
C ASN A 136 -4.09 -13.34 -5.03
N GLN A 137 -4.19 -14.48 -5.74
CA GLN A 137 -4.88 -15.67 -5.23
C GLN A 137 -4.28 -16.15 -3.91
N VAL A 138 -2.95 -16.11 -3.75
CA VAL A 138 -2.28 -16.50 -2.51
C VAL A 138 -2.61 -15.54 -1.35
N VAL A 139 -2.75 -14.25 -1.63
CA VAL A 139 -3.21 -13.27 -0.63
C VAL A 139 -4.63 -13.59 -0.19
N ASP A 140 -5.55 -13.83 -1.15
CA ASP A 140 -6.94 -14.19 -0.89
C ASP A 140 -7.05 -15.50 -0.08
N ASP A 141 -6.28 -16.52 -0.46
CA ASP A 141 -6.26 -17.81 0.23
C ASP A 141 -5.78 -17.74 1.70
N THR A 142 -5.09 -16.66 2.05
CA THR A 142 -4.54 -16.42 3.38
C THR A 142 -5.10 -15.16 4.05
N GLU A 143 -6.24 -14.67 3.56
CA GLU A 143 -6.85 -13.43 4.05
C GLU A 143 -6.99 -13.43 5.59
N GLY A 144 -6.53 -12.35 6.22
CA GLY A 144 -6.59 -12.17 7.66
C GLY A 144 -5.62 -13.03 8.49
N GLU A 145 -4.87 -13.95 7.88
CA GLU A 145 -3.90 -14.78 8.61
C GLU A 145 -2.63 -13.98 8.93
N ILE A 146 -2.19 -14.02 10.20
CA ILE A 146 -0.99 -13.33 10.69
C ILE A 146 -0.13 -14.25 11.55
N ILE A 147 1.14 -13.92 11.69
CA ILE A 147 2.07 -14.70 12.51
C ILE A 147 2.08 -14.11 13.93
N CYS A 148 1.74 -14.94 14.91
CA CYS A 148 1.72 -14.56 16.32
C CYS A 148 2.63 -15.45 17.17
N TYR A 149 3.15 -14.87 18.26
CA TYR A 149 3.77 -15.59 19.34
C TYR A 149 3.05 -15.26 20.66
N ASN A 150 2.57 -16.27 21.37
CA ASN A 150 1.75 -16.10 22.58
C ASN A 150 0.57 -15.11 22.40
N GLY A 151 -0.13 -15.17 21.26
CA GLY A 151 -1.29 -14.33 20.96
C GLY A 151 -0.95 -12.90 20.54
N THR A 152 0.33 -12.54 20.43
CA THR A 152 0.77 -11.21 20.00
C THR A 152 1.42 -11.30 18.62
N PRO A 153 1.06 -10.45 17.65
CA PRO A 153 1.73 -10.38 16.35
C PRO A 153 3.23 -10.14 16.52
N ILE A 154 4.04 -10.91 15.81
CA ILE A 154 5.50 -10.75 15.85
C ILE A 154 5.95 -9.61 14.93
N GLU A 155 7.15 -9.09 15.14
CA GLU A 155 7.82 -8.26 14.15
C GLU A 155 8.38 -9.16 13.04
N ALA A 156 7.55 -9.43 12.01
CA ALA A 156 7.87 -10.37 10.94
C ALA A 156 8.79 -9.72 9.89
N VAL A 157 10.05 -9.51 10.25
CA VAL A 157 11.08 -8.99 9.33
C VAL A 157 11.44 -10.10 8.33
N PHE A 158 11.52 -9.74 7.05
CA PHE A 158 11.95 -10.64 5.98
C PHE A 158 12.97 -9.95 5.07
N SER A 159 13.70 -10.74 4.31
CA SER A 159 14.64 -10.28 3.28
C SER A 159 14.37 -11.08 2.02
N ALA A 160 14.19 -10.38 0.91
CA ALA A 160 14.05 -10.96 -0.43
C ALA A 160 15.38 -10.94 -1.17
#